data_4f46484c05ee2dffbf49f7c99ec9af37
#
_entry.id   4f46484c05ee2dffbf49f7c99ec9af37
#
_cell.length_a   1.000
_cell.length_b   1.000
_cell.length_c   1.000
_cell.angle_alpha   90.00
_cell.angle_beta   90.00
_cell.angle_gamma   90.00
#
_symmetry.space_group_name_H-M   'P 1'
#
loop_
_entity.id
_entity.type
_entity.pdbx_description
1 polymer ?
#
loop_
_entity_poly.entity_id
_entity_poly.type
_entity_poly.pdbx_seq_one_letter_code
_entity_poly.pdbx_strand_id
1 'polypeptide(L)'
;GTYKSRIAKLNSNYTPLSSLGEILNISWITPQLCVLILSSMSEKRRFIDRLTMSIDSSHLNRVYKYNKLFRQRNKILMQPNSDKTWLDTIETQISELSISIIARRLDLLEELENLYNIELKNNHLTEHFPSVGIIINGKIEKLLQEKPAIEVEDYIKSELKKSRSDYELSVSGPNNSIIEIFNRINNKNLDTSSTGEQKLILISIILSHARLLNDKFNMAPILLLDDIIEHLDKKHRTALFLEVSRHNAQSWFTSTSKDAFLEYPSFIDKINLEEIKENLSAMGPKFRSYKAGLN
;
A
#
# COMPACT_ATOMS: atom_id res chain seq x y z
N GLY A 1 20.07 11.38 -16.94
CA GLY A 1 19.08 12.34 -16.53
C GLY A 1 19.24 12.62 -15.05
N THR A 2 19.46 13.85 -14.66
CA THR A 2 19.51 14.31 -13.28
C THR A 2 18.12 14.12 -12.67
N TYR A 3 17.99 13.21 -11.72
CA TYR A 3 16.78 13.10 -10.89
C TYR A 3 16.60 14.42 -10.13
N LYS A 4 15.67 15.25 -10.56
CA LYS A 4 15.23 16.40 -9.75
C LYS A 4 14.60 15.84 -8.48
N SER A 5 15.16 16.13 -7.31
CA SER A 5 14.56 15.78 -6.04
C SER A 5 13.16 16.41 -5.96
N ARG A 6 12.16 15.59 -5.61
CA ARG A 6 10.80 16.11 -5.37
C ARG A 6 10.83 17.00 -4.13
N ILE A 7 10.25 18.17 -4.23
CA ILE A 7 10.19 19.16 -3.15
C ILE A 7 8.71 19.34 -2.79
N ALA A 8 8.40 19.23 -1.51
CA ALA A 8 7.08 19.57 -0.98
C ALA A 8 7.10 20.93 -0.27
N LYS A 9 6.01 21.65 -0.36
CA LYS A 9 5.77 22.87 0.40
C LYS A 9 4.40 22.78 1.08
N LEU A 10 4.37 23.10 2.36
CA LEU A 10 3.15 23.28 3.13
C LEU A 10 3.08 24.73 3.60
N ASN A 11 2.04 25.47 3.25
CA ASN A 11 1.91 26.89 3.55
C ASN A 11 3.16 27.71 3.18
N SER A 12 3.71 27.45 1.98
CA SER A 12 4.94 28.05 1.43
C SER A 12 6.26 27.60 2.07
N ASN A 13 6.24 26.85 3.16
CA ASN A 13 7.44 26.32 3.82
C ASN A 13 7.86 24.97 3.25
N TYR A 14 9.15 24.76 3.07
CA TYR A 14 9.68 23.44 2.66
C TYR A 14 9.39 22.40 3.72
N THR A 15 8.82 21.28 3.28
CA THR A 15 8.38 20.20 4.15
C THR A 15 8.88 18.86 3.60
N PRO A 16 9.34 17.93 4.44
CA PRO A 16 9.66 16.58 4.00
C PRO A 16 8.44 15.91 3.34
N LEU A 17 8.67 15.15 2.26
CA LEU A 17 7.57 14.43 1.58
C LEU A 17 6.83 13.47 2.53
N SER A 18 7.52 12.88 3.51
CA SER A 18 6.92 12.01 4.52
C SER A 18 5.86 12.68 5.39
N SER A 19 6.01 13.98 5.68
CA SER A 19 5.04 14.73 6.48
C SER A 19 3.71 14.98 5.76
N LEU A 20 3.67 14.85 4.43
CA LEU A 20 2.41 15.00 3.69
C LEU A 20 1.41 13.89 4.02
N GLY A 21 1.91 12.67 4.35
CA GLY A 21 1.08 11.55 4.75
C GLY A 21 0.36 11.76 6.10
N GLU A 22 0.84 12.66 6.94
CA GLU A 22 0.19 13.05 8.21
C GLU A 22 -0.97 14.02 8.00
N ILE A 23 -0.99 14.71 6.85
CA ILE A 23 -1.98 15.74 6.54
C ILE A 23 -3.08 15.18 5.65
N LEU A 24 -2.71 14.29 4.72
CA LEU A 24 -3.60 13.77 3.70
C LEU A 24 -3.26 12.33 3.35
N ASN A 25 -4.21 11.45 3.61
CA ASN A 25 -4.14 10.08 3.15
C ASN A 25 -4.75 9.93 1.76
N ILE A 26 -4.04 9.26 0.87
CA ILE A 26 -4.51 8.94 -0.47
C ILE A 26 -4.40 7.43 -0.68
N SER A 27 -5.52 6.80 -0.99
CA SER A 27 -5.57 5.41 -1.43
C SER A 27 -5.92 5.33 -2.90
N TRP A 28 -5.22 4.49 -3.65
CA TRP A 28 -5.50 4.39 -5.08
C TRP A 28 -5.41 2.95 -5.59
N ILE A 29 -6.15 2.69 -6.65
CA ILE A 29 -6.10 1.46 -7.39
C ILE A 29 -6.12 1.78 -8.89
N THR A 30 -5.25 1.14 -9.65
CA THR A 30 -5.16 1.23 -11.12
C THR A 30 -5.05 -0.17 -11.70
N PRO A 31 -5.37 -0.40 -12.98
CA PRO A 31 -5.16 -1.71 -13.61
C PRO A 31 -3.71 -2.19 -13.52
N GLN A 32 -2.75 -1.28 -13.68
CA GLN A 32 -1.32 -1.58 -13.58
C GLN A 32 -0.94 -2.06 -12.19
N LEU A 33 -1.51 -1.44 -11.14
CA LEU A 33 -1.26 -1.87 -9.76
C LEU A 33 -1.80 -3.28 -9.52
N CYS A 34 -2.98 -3.62 -10.05
CA CYS A 34 -3.53 -4.97 -9.96
C CYS A 34 -2.57 -6.00 -10.57
N VAL A 35 -2.05 -5.72 -11.77
CA VAL A 35 -1.07 -6.58 -12.43
C VAL A 35 0.23 -6.70 -11.63
N LEU A 36 0.74 -5.58 -11.09
CA LEU A 36 1.97 -5.58 -10.28
C LEU A 36 1.84 -6.42 -9.01
N ILE A 37 0.75 -6.29 -8.26
CA ILE A 37 0.53 -7.06 -7.02
C ILE A 37 0.55 -8.56 -7.30
N LEU A 38 0.06 -8.99 -8.47
CA LEU A 38 0.06 -10.39 -8.89
C LEU A 38 1.42 -10.87 -9.42
N SER A 39 2.30 -9.96 -9.81
CA SER A 39 3.53 -10.32 -10.51
C SER A 39 4.60 -10.96 -9.62
N SER A 40 4.65 -10.60 -8.34
CA SER A 40 5.67 -11.13 -7.43
C SER A 40 5.35 -10.90 -5.95
N MET A 41 5.99 -11.71 -5.10
CA MET A 41 5.90 -11.56 -3.65
C MET A 41 6.48 -10.21 -3.17
N SER A 42 7.47 -9.66 -3.86
CA SER A 42 8.02 -8.34 -3.52
C SER A 42 7.00 -7.21 -3.75
N GLU A 43 6.16 -7.31 -4.78
CA GLU A 43 5.10 -6.34 -5.03
C GLU A 43 3.94 -6.46 -4.03
N LYS A 44 3.61 -7.70 -3.59
CA LYS A 44 2.65 -7.90 -2.49
C LYS A 44 3.14 -7.24 -1.20
N ARG A 45 4.43 -7.40 -0.86
CA ARG A 45 5.02 -6.72 0.31
C ARG A 45 4.96 -5.19 0.17
N ARG A 46 5.31 -4.64 -1.00
CA ARG A 46 5.19 -3.20 -1.27
C ARG A 46 3.76 -2.69 -1.14
N PHE A 47 2.79 -3.50 -1.56
CA PHE A 47 1.37 -3.16 -1.39
C PHE A 47 0.99 -3.06 0.08
N ILE A 48 1.36 -4.04 0.90
CA ILE A 48 1.13 -4.00 2.35
C ILE A 48 1.89 -2.83 2.99
N ASP A 49 3.17 -2.59 2.63
CA ASP A 49 3.94 -1.46 3.14
C ASP A 49 3.29 -0.10 2.83
N ARG A 50 2.65 0.01 1.66
CA ARG A 50 1.90 1.22 1.29
C ARG A 50 0.65 1.42 2.14
N LEU A 51 -0.10 0.36 2.42
CA LEU A 51 -1.24 0.43 3.33
C LEU A 51 -0.79 0.78 4.76
N THR A 52 0.30 0.16 5.22
CA THR A 52 0.89 0.44 6.54
C THR A 52 1.34 1.90 6.69
N MET A 53 1.89 2.50 5.62
CA MET A 53 2.32 3.90 5.63
C MET A 53 1.18 4.88 5.96
N SER A 54 -0.03 4.59 5.57
CA SER A 54 -1.19 5.46 5.86
C SER A 54 -1.55 5.48 7.35
N ILE A 55 -1.13 4.47 8.11
CA ILE A 55 -1.30 4.39 9.56
C ILE A 55 -0.05 4.89 10.29
N ASP A 56 1.12 4.68 9.70
CA ASP A 56 2.43 5.05 10.25
C ASP A 56 3.30 5.68 9.15
N SER A 57 3.30 6.99 9.08
CA SER A 57 3.99 7.79 8.05
C SER A 57 5.50 7.48 7.96
N SER A 58 6.11 6.99 9.04
CA SER A 58 7.54 6.64 9.10
C SER A 58 7.85 5.24 8.54
N HIS A 59 6.83 4.41 8.26
CA HIS A 59 7.02 3.01 7.85
C HIS A 59 7.89 2.86 6.59
N LEU A 60 7.60 3.61 5.52
CA LEU A 60 8.40 3.52 4.29
C LEU A 60 9.85 3.99 4.47
N ASN A 61 10.10 4.95 5.36
CA ASN A 61 11.46 5.36 5.70
C ASN A 61 12.24 4.21 6.37
N ARG A 62 11.58 3.46 7.27
CA ARG A 62 12.17 2.25 7.87
C ARG A 62 12.49 1.19 6.84
N VAL A 63 11.55 0.90 5.93
CA VAL A 63 11.75 -0.05 4.83
C VAL A 63 12.91 0.40 3.92
N TYR A 64 12.97 1.68 3.56
CA TYR A 64 14.07 2.22 2.76
C TYR A 64 15.42 2.09 3.48
N LYS A 65 15.48 2.47 4.78
CA LYS A 65 16.70 2.38 5.60
C LYS A 65 17.16 0.93 5.74
N TYR A 66 16.24 0.01 6.04
CA TYR A 66 16.51 -1.43 6.07
C TYR A 66 17.15 -1.93 4.78
N ASN A 67 16.53 -1.67 3.64
CA ASN A 67 17.04 -2.10 2.34
C ASN A 67 18.42 -1.47 1.99
N LYS A 68 18.67 -0.24 2.42
CA LYS A 68 19.96 0.44 2.26
C LYS A 68 21.04 -0.25 3.10
N LEU A 69 20.77 -0.47 4.38
CA LEU A 69 21.71 -1.13 5.31
C LEU A 69 22.00 -2.56 4.90
N PHE A 70 20.97 -3.30 4.45
CA PHE A 70 21.15 -4.68 3.98
C PHE A 70 22.05 -4.75 2.74
N ARG A 71 21.90 -3.82 1.79
CA ARG A 71 22.82 -3.71 0.65
C ARG A 71 24.23 -3.30 1.05
N GLN A 72 24.39 -2.42 2.04
CA GLN A 72 25.70 -2.04 2.58
C GLN A 72 26.40 -3.22 3.25
N ARG A 73 25.67 -3.96 4.11
CA ARG A 73 26.16 -5.19 4.73
C ARG A 73 26.71 -6.16 3.67
N ASN A 74 25.91 -6.45 2.64
CA ASN A 74 26.33 -7.40 1.60
C ASN A 74 27.56 -6.92 0.83
N LYS A 75 27.71 -5.62 0.58
CA LYS A 75 28.91 -5.04 -0.03
C LYS A 75 30.15 -5.21 0.87
N ILE A 76 30.01 -5.00 2.18
CA ILE A 76 31.13 -5.16 3.13
C ILE A 76 31.55 -6.62 3.22
N LEU A 77 30.60 -7.55 3.28
CA LEU A 77 30.90 -8.99 3.33
C LEU A 77 31.69 -9.50 2.10
N MET A 78 31.52 -8.87 0.96
CA MET A 78 32.27 -9.22 -0.27
C MET A 78 33.69 -8.65 -0.30
N GLN A 79 34.09 -7.79 0.65
CA GLN A 79 35.42 -7.21 0.71
C GLN A 79 36.41 -8.12 1.47
N PRO A 80 37.64 -8.31 0.97
CA PRO A 80 38.67 -8.90 1.77
C PRO A 80 38.93 -8.08 3.03
N ASN A 81 39.01 -8.68 4.20
CA ASN A 81 39.21 -7.99 5.49
C ASN A 81 38.08 -7.04 5.87
N SER A 82 36.84 -7.50 5.77
CA SER A 82 35.68 -6.74 6.20
C SER A 82 35.77 -6.24 7.65
N ASP A 83 35.44 -4.96 7.90
CA ASP A 83 35.43 -4.37 9.23
C ASP A 83 34.30 -4.99 10.07
N LYS A 84 34.67 -5.80 11.06
CA LYS A 84 33.72 -6.49 11.95
C LYS A 84 32.92 -5.53 12.80
N THR A 85 33.53 -4.44 13.28
CA THR A 85 32.88 -3.44 14.12
C THR A 85 31.78 -2.71 13.34
N TRP A 86 32.08 -2.38 12.08
CA TRP A 86 31.09 -1.76 11.23
C TRP A 86 29.94 -2.74 10.89
N LEU A 87 30.24 -3.99 10.61
CA LEU A 87 29.22 -5.02 10.42
C LEU A 87 28.33 -5.18 11.67
N ASP A 88 28.90 -5.21 12.88
CA ASP A 88 28.12 -5.28 14.12
C ASP A 88 27.12 -4.10 14.25
N THR A 89 27.58 -2.91 13.93
CA THR A 89 26.73 -1.70 13.98
C THR A 89 25.58 -1.77 12.94
N ILE A 90 25.87 -2.15 11.71
CA ILE A 90 24.88 -2.27 10.64
C ILE A 90 23.87 -3.37 10.97
N GLU A 91 24.33 -4.52 11.44
CA GLU A 91 23.47 -5.67 11.75
C GLU A 91 22.56 -5.41 12.94
N THR A 92 23.03 -4.66 13.94
CA THR A 92 22.15 -4.16 15.03
C THR A 92 21.01 -3.30 14.45
N GLN A 93 21.31 -2.34 13.60
CA GLN A 93 20.28 -1.51 12.99
C GLN A 93 19.34 -2.32 12.05
N ILE A 94 19.86 -3.33 11.35
CA ILE A 94 19.04 -4.22 10.51
C ILE A 94 18.06 -5.00 11.38
N SER A 95 18.49 -5.54 12.54
CA SER A 95 17.61 -6.31 13.43
C SER A 95 16.50 -5.45 14.03
N GLU A 96 16.82 -4.26 14.54
CA GLU A 96 15.84 -3.29 15.06
C GLU A 96 14.78 -2.91 14.01
N LEU A 97 15.24 -2.59 12.79
CA LEU A 97 14.35 -2.24 11.68
C LEU A 97 13.50 -3.43 11.22
N SER A 98 14.05 -4.66 11.24
CA SER A 98 13.31 -5.87 10.91
C SER A 98 12.10 -6.06 11.82
N ILE A 99 12.32 -5.96 13.14
CA ILE A 99 11.25 -6.04 14.13
C ILE A 99 10.20 -4.95 13.88
N SER A 100 10.64 -3.70 13.77
CA SER A 100 9.74 -2.57 13.58
C SER A 100 8.89 -2.67 12.32
N ILE A 101 9.46 -3.12 11.20
CA ILE A 101 8.73 -3.28 9.93
C ILE A 101 7.71 -4.40 10.04
N ILE A 102 8.12 -5.57 10.56
CA ILE A 102 7.23 -6.74 10.64
C ILE A 102 6.11 -6.49 11.63
N ALA A 103 6.40 -5.96 12.81
CA ALA A 103 5.38 -5.65 13.81
C ALA A 103 4.31 -4.71 13.24
N ARG A 104 4.71 -3.65 12.53
CA ARG A 104 3.75 -2.71 11.93
C ARG A 104 2.90 -3.32 10.82
N ARG A 105 3.44 -4.26 10.05
CA ARG A 105 2.64 -5.04 9.09
C ARG A 105 1.61 -5.92 9.81
N LEU A 106 2.02 -6.58 10.89
CA LEU A 106 1.12 -7.43 11.70
C LEU A 106 0.02 -6.58 12.38
N ASP A 107 0.37 -5.43 12.96
CA ASP A 107 -0.60 -4.48 13.54
C ASP A 107 -1.68 -4.07 12.53
N LEU A 108 -1.28 -3.72 11.29
CA LEU A 108 -2.23 -3.40 10.22
C LEU A 108 -3.20 -4.56 9.95
N LEU A 109 -2.69 -5.79 9.88
CA LEU A 109 -3.54 -6.95 9.60
C LEU A 109 -4.49 -7.24 10.76
N GLU A 110 -4.06 -7.09 11.99
CA GLU A 110 -4.91 -7.22 13.17
C GLU A 110 -6.02 -6.16 13.18
N GLU A 111 -5.70 -4.91 12.86
CA GLU A 111 -6.68 -3.83 12.74
C GLU A 111 -7.73 -4.11 11.64
N LEU A 112 -7.29 -4.60 10.47
CA LEU A 112 -8.20 -4.99 9.38
C LEU A 112 -9.06 -6.20 9.76
N GLU A 113 -8.51 -7.16 10.51
CA GLU A 113 -9.24 -8.32 11.03
C GLU A 113 -10.31 -7.91 12.04
N ASN A 114 -9.97 -7.00 12.95
CA ASN A 114 -10.91 -6.46 13.94
C ASN A 114 -12.06 -5.70 13.26
N LEU A 115 -11.76 -4.88 12.24
CA LEU A 115 -12.78 -4.21 11.45
C LEU A 115 -13.73 -5.21 10.78
N TYR A 116 -13.18 -6.24 10.14
CA TYR A 116 -13.96 -7.30 9.54
C TYR A 116 -14.90 -7.98 10.53
N ASN A 117 -14.42 -8.32 11.72
CA ASN A 117 -15.21 -8.96 12.76
C ASN A 117 -16.36 -8.06 13.27
N ILE A 118 -16.15 -6.74 13.33
CA ILE A 118 -17.18 -5.75 13.66
C ILE A 118 -18.23 -5.69 12.55
N GLU A 119 -17.82 -5.62 11.30
CA GLU A 119 -18.74 -5.58 10.15
C GLU A 119 -19.58 -6.84 10.04
N LEU A 120 -18.98 -8.01 10.29
CA LEU A 120 -19.67 -9.30 10.32
C LEU A 120 -20.78 -9.31 11.40
N LYS A 121 -20.47 -8.85 12.61
CA LYS A 121 -21.45 -8.79 13.72
C LYS A 121 -22.61 -7.84 13.43
N ASN A 122 -22.33 -6.74 12.71
CA ASN A 122 -23.33 -5.73 12.41
C ASN A 122 -24.10 -5.99 11.10
N ASN A 123 -23.85 -7.11 10.43
CA ASN A 123 -24.38 -7.42 9.09
C ASN A 123 -24.10 -6.32 8.05
N HIS A 124 -22.99 -5.61 8.18
CA HIS A 124 -22.56 -4.54 7.27
C HIS A 124 -21.70 -5.05 6.12
N LEU A 125 -21.39 -6.34 6.07
CA LEU A 125 -20.68 -6.93 4.94
C LEU A 125 -21.50 -6.76 3.67
N THR A 126 -20.88 -6.16 2.68
CA THR A 126 -21.56 -5.97 1.40
C THR A 126 -21.67 -7.30 0.67
N GLU A 127 -22.88 -7.67 0.22
CA GLU A 127 -23.08 -8.87 -0.63
C GLU A 127 -22.31 -8.82 -1.95
N HIS A 128 -21.78 -7.65 -2.31
CA HIS A 128 -21.20 -7.37 -3.61
C HIS A 128 -19.68 -7.42 -3.67
N PHE A 129 -19.02 -7.27 -2.52
CA PHE A 129 -17.57 -7.32 -2.44
C PHE A 129 -17.11 -8.51 -1.60
N PRO A 130 -16.07 -9.25 -2.04
CA PRO A 130 -15.59 -10.39 -1.29
C PRO A 130 -15.02 -9.97 0.06
N SER A 131 -15.31 -10.75 1.08
CA SER A 131 -14.60 -10.65 2.34
C SER A 131 -13.19 -11.18 2.18
N VAL A 132 -12.18 -10.34 2.44
CA VAL A 132 -10.78 -10.65 2.16
C VAL A 132 -10.02 -10.98 3.43
N GLY A 133 -9.27 -12.07 3.40
CA GLY A 133 -8.25 -12.41 4.39
C GLY A 133 -6.85 -12.09 3.84
N ILE A 134 -6.00 -11.58 4.72
CA ILE A 134 -4.58 -11.36 4.42
C ILE A 134 -3.77 -12.02 5.52
N ILE A 135 -2.81 -12.85 5.15
CA ILE A 135 -1.90 -13.53 6.08
C ILE A 135 -0.48 -13.15 5.69
N ILE A 136 0.33 -12.83 6.68
CA ILE A 136 1.79 -12.66 6.53
C ILE A 136 2.47 -13.80 7.27
N ASN A 137 3.20 -14.62 6.52
CA ASN A 137 3.95 -15.75 7.02
C ASN A 137 5.44 -15.54 6.85
N GLY A 138 6.21 -15.91 7.87
CA GLY A 138 7.67 -15.91 7.83
C GLY A 138 8.23 -16.40 9.15
N LYS A 139 9.54 -16.63 9.18
CA LYS A 139 10.21 -17.11 10.39
C LYS A 139 10.15 -16.08 11.52
N ILE A 140 10.37 -14.81 11.17
CA ILE A 140 10.37 -13.71 12.15
C ILE A 140 8.96 -13.41 12.63
N GLU A 141 7.97 -13.44 11.73
CA GLU A 141 6.56 -13.25 12.06
C GLU A 141 6.09 -14.27 13.11
N LYS A 142 6.42 -15.55 12.91
CA LYS A 142 6.10 -16.62 13.87
C LYS A 142 6.78 -16.41 15.23
N LEU A 143 8.07 -16.05 15.21
CA LEU A 143 8.79 -15.80 16.44
C LEU A 143 8.21 -14.63 17.23
N LEU A 144 7.74 -13.57 16.58
CA LEU A 144 7.11 -12.42 17.23
C LEU A 144 5.75 -12.74 17.86
N GLN A 145 5.08 -13.79 17.42
CA GLN A 145 3.85 -14.28 18.05
C GLN A 145 4.13 -15.11 19.31
N GLU A 146 5.31 -15.71 19.40
CA GLU A 146 5.66 -16.66 20.47
C GLU A 146 6.59 -16.06 21.53
N LYS A 147 7.35 -15.01 21.20
CA LYS A 147 8.45 -14.47 22.00
C LYS A 147 8.42 -12.94 22.09
N PRO A 148 8.96 -12.37 23.18
CA PRO A 148 9.18 -10.94 23.29
C PRO A 148 10.07 -10.42 22.15
N ALA A 149 9.79 -9.20 21.68
CA ALA A 149 10.50 -8.59 20.55
C ALA A 149 12.02 -8.52 20.74
N ILE A 150 12.50 -8.33 21.99
CA ILE A 150 13.93 -8.30 22.30
C ILE A 150 14.63 -9.64 22.02
N GLU A 151 13.99 -10.73 22.36
CA GLU A 151 14.55 -12.08 22.07
C GLU A 151 14.60 -12.37 20.57
N VAL A 152 13.59 -11.90 19.83
CA VAL A 152 13.56 -12.04 18.38
C VAL A 152 14.61 -11.14 17.71
N GLU A 153 14.86 -9.96 18.26
CA GLU A 153 15.94 -9.08 17.81
C GLU A 153 17.30 -9.73 17.99
N ASP A 154 17.58 -10.29 19.18
CA ASP A 154 18.82 -11.02 19.46
C ASP A 154 18.98 -12.26 18.56
N TYR A 155 17.88 -12.95 18.27
CA TYR A 155 17.86 -14.03 17.32
C TYR A 155 18.29 -13.55 15.91
N ILE A 156 17.71 -12.44 15.39
CA ILE A 156 18.09 -11.89 14.08
C ILE A 156 19.57 -11.49 14.08
N LYS A 157 20.07 -10.83 15.12
CA LYS A 157 21.49 -10.48 15.27
C LYS A 157 22.38 -11.71 15.20
N SER A 158 21.99 -12.79 15.90
CA SER A 158 22.76 -14.03 15.89
C SER A 158 22.82 -14.69 14.50
N GLU A 159 21.71 -14.71 13.78
CA GLU A 159 21.64 -15.25 12.41
C GLU A 159 22.46 -14.41 11.43
N LEU A 160 22.42 -13.09 11.53
CA LEU A 160 23.25 -12.19 10.74
C LEU A 160 24.74 -12.44 10.97
N LYS A 161 25.15 -12.63 12.23
CA LYS A 161 26.55 -12.96 12.57
C LYS A 161 26.98 -14.32 12.04
N LYS A 162 26.15 -15.35 12.15
CA LYS A 162 26.44 -16.70 11.62
C LYS A 162 26.60 -16.66 10.10
N SER A 163 25.72 -15.94 9.40
CA SER A 163 25.74 -15.86 7.94
C SER A 163 26.97 -15.15 7.35
N ARG A 164 27.80 -14.51 8.20
CA ARG A 164 29.10 -13.94 7.76
C ARG A 164 30.10 -14.99 7.32
N SER A 165 30.16 -16.15 8.02
CA SER A 165 31.10 -17.25 7.71
C SER A 165 30.74 -17.95 6.41
N ASP A 166 29.47 -18.05 6.11
CA ASP A 166 28.98 -18.81 4.96
C ASP A 166 28.78 -17.90 3.73
N TYR A 167 29.16 -16.62 3.82
CA TYR A 167 28.88 -15.59 2.82
C TYR A 167 27.42 -15.56 2.38
N GLU A 168 26.51 -15.96 3.29
CA GLU A 168 25.10 -16.00 3.01
C GLU A 168 24.53 -14.57 2.97
N LEU A 169 24.15 -14.17 1.77
CA LEU A 169 23.62 -12.83 1.52
C LEU A 169 22.12 -12.69 1.86
N SER A 170 21.46 -13.80 2.14
CA SER A 170 20.03 -13.85 2.46
C SER A 170 19.83 -14.33 3.89
N VAL A 171 19.27 -13.48 4.73
CA VAL A 171 18.88 -13.80 6.12
C VAL A 171 17.40 -13.51 6.30
N SER A 172 16.72 -14.30 7.14
CA SER A 172 15.30 -14.11 7.42
C SER A 172 15.01 -12.69 7.93
N GLY A 173 14.00 -12.05 7.35
CA GLY A 173 13.63 -10.68 7.67
C GLY A 173 12.44 -10.20 6.83
N PRO A 174 12.13 -8.88 6.85
CA PRO A 174 10.94 -8.32 6.20
C PRO A 174 10.85 -8.58 4.70
N ASN A 175 11.99 -8.83 4.03
CA ASN A 175 12.02 -9.15 2.60
C ASN A 175 11.71 -10.62 2.29
N ASN A 176 11.63 -11.47 3.32
CA ASN A 176 11.32 -12.90 3.18
C ASN A 176 9.88 -13.24 3.58
N SER A 177 9.12 -12.26 4.09
CA SER A 177 7.70 -12.45 4.42
C SER A 177 6.91 -12.93 3.20
N ILE A 178 6.12 -13.97 3.38
CA ILE A 178 5.19 -14.50 2.39
C ILE A 178 3.82 -13.90 2.69
N ILE A 179 3.20 -13.29 1.68
CA ILE A 179 1.90 -12.65 1.80
C ILE A 179 0.89 -13.46 0.99
N GLU A 180 -0.12 -13.96 1.69
CA GLU A 180 -1.25 -14.66 1.11
C GLU A 180 -2.49 -13.79 1.24
N ILE A 181 -3.19 -13.60 0.13
CA ILE A 181 -4.43 -12.83 0.04
C ILE A 181 -5.49 -13.79 -0.50
N PHE A 182 -6.62 -13.89 0.15
CA PHE A 182 -7.66 -14.84 -0.22
C PHE A 182 -9.06 -14.33 0.08
N ASN A 183 -10.03 -14.85 -0.62
CA ASN A 183 -11.44 -14.66 -0.33
C ASN A 183 -11.84 -15.60 0.83
N ARG A 184 -12.32 -15.05 1.94
CA ARG A 184 -12.68 -15.81 3.16
C ARG A 184 -13.87 -16.76 2.97
N ILE A 185 -14.78 -16.45 2.04
CA ILE A 185 -15.99 -17.23 1.83
C ILE A 185 -15.68 -18.58 1.19
N ASN A 186 -14.85 -18.57 0.14
CA ASN A 186 -14.53 -19.78 -0.64
C ASN A 186 -13.07 -20.24 -0.48
N ASN A 187 -12.30 -19.58 0.36
CA ASN A 187 -10.88 -19.86 0.61
C ASN A 187 -9.99 -19.80 -0.64
N LYS A 188 -10.47 -19.13 -1.69
CA LYS A 188 -9.74 -19.03 -2.96
C LYS A 188 -8.66 -17.96 -2.88
N ASN A 189 -7.41 -18.35 -3.17
CA ASN A 189 -6.28 -17.44 -3.16
C ASN A 189 -6.36 -16.44 -4.32
N LEU A 190 -5.88 -15.22 -4.11
CA LEU A 190 -5.82 -14.15 -5.10
C LEU A 190 -5.12 -14.62 -6.39
N ASP A 191 -4.00 -15.35 -6.28
CA ASP A 191 -3.19 -15.78 -7.41
C ASP A 191 -3.92 -16.80 -8.32
N THR A 192 -4.87 -17.55 -7.77
CA THR A 192 -5.66 -18.56 -8.50
C THR A 192 -7.06 -18.07 -8.87
N SER A 193 -7.41 -16.86 -8.48
CA SER A 193 -8.71 -16.24 -8.79
C SER A 193 -8.76 -15.77 -10.24
N SER A 194 -9.98 -15.70 -10.81
CA SER A 194 -10.16 -15.08 -12.14
C SER A 194 -9.83 -13.58 -12.11
N THR A 195 -9.54 -13.00 -13.26
CA THR A 195 -9.17 -11.57 -13.35
C THR A 195 -10.22 -10.64 -12.73
N GLY A 196 -11.50 -10.97 -12.89
CA GLY A 196 -12.60 -10.22 -12.27
C GLY A 196 -12.59 -10.35 -10.74
N GLU A 197 -12.46 -11.59 -10.22
CA GLU A 197 -12.35 -11.84 -8.77
C GLU A 197 -11.13 -11.15 -8.16
N GLN A 198 -9.98 -11.17 -8.83
CA GLN A 198 -8.77 -10.50 -8.39
C GLN A 198 -8.99 -9.00 -8.20
N LYS A 199 -9.66 -8.34 -9.15
CA LYS A 199 -10.01 -6.92 -9.05
C LYS A 199 -10.94 -6.65 -7.88
N LEU A 200 -12.00 -7.46 -7.72
CA LEU A 200 -12.92 -7.32 -6.59
C LEU A 200 -12.23 -7.49 -5.25
N ILE A 201 -11.32 -8.46 -5.12
CA ILE A 201 -10.51 -8.66 -3.90
C ILE A 201 -9.67 -7.40 -3.60
N LEU A 202 -8.98 -6.84 -4.59
CA LEU A 202 -8.14 -5.66 -4.40
C LEU A 202 -8.96 -4.40 -4.07
N ILE A 203 -10.12 -4.24 -4.72
CA ILE A 203 -11.07 -3.15 -4.37
C ILE A 203 -11.53 -3.31 -2.93
N SER A 204 -11.90 -4.52 -2.51
CA SER A 204 -12.33 -4.79 -1.12
C SER A 204 -11.27 -4.41 -0.10
N ILE A 205 -10.00 -4.73 -0.36
CA ILE A 205 -8.88 -4.33 0.53
C ILE A 205 -8.80 -2.80 0.65
N ILE A 206 -8.87 -2.08 -0.48
CA ILE A 206 -8.78 -0.62 -0.48
C ILE A 206 -9.97 0.01 0.24
N LEU A 207 -11.18 -0.52 0.06
CA LEU A 207 -12.36 -0.04 0.77
C LEU A 207 -12.26 -0.30 2.27
N SER A 208 -11.90 -1.52 2.69
CA SER A 208 -11.71 -1.85 4.12
C SER A 208 -10.60 -0.99 4.74
N HIS A 209 -9.50 -0.75 4.02
CA HIS A 209 -8.44 0.12 4.49
C HIS A 209 -8.91 1.59 4.61
N ALA A 210 -9.71 2.07 3.66
CA ALA A 210 -10.27 3.43 3.74
C ALA A 210 -11.21 3.60 4.95
N ARG A 211 -12.00 2.59 5.28
CA ARG A 211 -12.82 2.56 6.49
C ARG A 211 -11.96 2.59 7.75
N LEU A 212 -10.94 1.74 7.80
CA LEU A 212 -10.02 1.69 8.92
C LEU A 212 -9.39 3.07 9.20
N LEU A 213 -8.97 3.78 8.15
CA LEU A 213 -8.41 5.12 8.28
C LEU A 213 -9.46 6.13 8.78
N ASN A 214 -10.68 6.06 8.26
CA ASN A 214 -11.76 6.92 8.70
C ASN A 214 -12.09 6.69 10.18
N ASP A 215 -12.21 5.45 10.61
CA ASP A 215 -12.54 5.08 11.99
C ASP A 215 -11.42 5.46 12.96
N LYS A 216 -10.16 5.29 12.53
CA LYS A 216 -8.99 5.57 13.38
C LYS A 216 -8.66 7.05 13.52
N PHE A 217 -8.78 7.81 12.44
CA PHE A 217 -8.33 9.20 12.37
C PHE A 217 -9.48 10.20 12.23
N ASN A 218 -10.71 9.73 12.13
CA ASN A 218 -11.89 10.53 11.79
C ASN A 218 -11.66 11.41 10.54
N MET A 219 -10.91 10.87 9.58
CA MET A 219 -10.53 11.52 8.34
C MET A 219 -10.45 10.48 7.22
N ALA A 220 -11.44 10.49 6.34
CA ALA A 220 -11.47 9.60 5.20
C ALA A 220 -10.34 9.94 4.22
N PRO A 221 -9.65 8.93 3.64
CA PRO A 221 -8.64 9.17 2.61
C PRO A 221 -9.28 9.64 1.30
N ILE A 222 -8.52 10.36 0.47
CA ILE A 222 -8.90 10.54 -0.93
C ILE A 222 -8.74 9.20 -1.65
N LEU A 223 -9.80 8.78 -2.36
CA LEU A 223 -9.79 7.57 -3.17
C LEU A 223 -9.60 7.90 -4.65
N LEU A 224 -8.58 7.33 -5.29
CA LEU A 224 -8.33 7.45 -6.72
C LEU A 224 -8.54 6.09 -7.39
N LEU A 225 -9.61 5.96 -8.17
CA LEU A 225 -10.07 4.70 -8.77
C LEU A 225 -9.99 4.84 -10.30
N ASP A 226 -8.80 4.51 -10.85
CA ASP A 226 -8.44 4.75 -12.24
C ASP A 226 -8.80 3.52 -13.10
N ASP A 227 -9.68 3.70 -14.08
CA ASP A 227 -10.17 2.68 -15.03
C ASP A 227 -10.73 1.39 -14.39
N ILE A 228 -11.05 1.42 -13.10
CA ILE A 228 -11.51 0.23 -12.37
C ILE A 228 -12.96 -0.10 -12.68
N ILE A 229 -13.80 0.91 -12.85
CA ILE A 229 -15.24 0.74 -13.07
C ILE A 229 -15.60 0.12 -14.41
N GLU A 230 -14.76 0.26 -15.44
CA GLU A 230 -15.00 -0.34 -16.77
C GLU A 230 -15.07 -1.86 -16.74
N HIS A 231 -14.38 -2.45 -15.79
CA HIS A 231 -14.26 -3.91 -15.67
C HIS A 231 -15.23 -4.52 -14.66
N LEU A 232 -16.08 -3.69 -14.06
CA LEU A 232 -17.13 -4.12 -13.15
C LEU A 232 -18.45 -4.22 -13.90
N ASP A 233 -19.24 -5.23 -13.60
CA ASP A 233 -20.63 -5.27 -14.03
C ASP A 233 -21.45 -4.17 -13.33
N LYS A 234 -22.67 -3.96 -13.81
CA LYS A 234 -23.58 -2.94 -13.30
C LYS A 234 -23.78 -3.04 -11.77
N LYS A 235 -23.96 -4.25 -11.25
CA LYS A 235 -24.24 -4.52 -9.84
C LYS A 235 -23.07 -4.11 -8.97
N HIS A 236 -21.85 -4.50 -9.32
CA HIS A 236 -20.64 -4.16 -8.60
C HIS A 236 -20.30 -2.67 -8.71
N ARG A 237 -20.56 -2.02 -9.87
CA ARG A 237 -20.39 -0.56 -10.01
C ARG A 237 -21.29 0.22 -9.06
N THR A 238 -22.58 -0.09 -9.06
CA THR A 238 -23.54 0.57 -8.17
C THR A 238 -23.15 0.38 -6.71
N ALA A 239 -22.77 -0.85 -6.33
CA ALA A 239 -22.32 -1.15 -4.98
C ALA A 239 -21.06 -0.35 -4.60
N LEU A 240 -20.09 -0.19 -5.53
CA LEU A 240 -18.88 0.59 -5.30
C LEU A 240 -19.21 2.07 -5.03
N PHE A 241 -20.07 2.67 -5.84
CA PHE A 241 -20.48 4.06 -5.64
C PHE A 241 -21.18 4.27 -4.29
N LEU A 242 -22.09 3.37 -3.92
CA LEU A 242 -22.78 3.41 -2.64
C LEU A 242 -21.81 3.25 -1.46
N GLU A 243 -20.88 2.33 -1.60
CA GLU A 243 -19.90 2.05 -0.55
C GLU A 243 -18.98 3.24 -0.30
N VAL A 244 -18.45 3.82 -1.37
CA VAL A 244 -17.59 5.01 -1.30
C VAL A 244 -18.31 6.20 -0.71
N SER A 245 -19.62 6.38 -1.02
CA SER A 245 -20.40 7.49 -0.48
C SER A 245 -20.66 7.40 1.03
N ARG A 246 -20.70 6.18 1.59
CA ARG A 246 -20.90 5.98 3.03
C ARG A 246 -19.74 6.48 3.88
N HIS A 247 -18.54 6.56 3.32
CA HIS A 247 -17.33 6.92 4.04
C HIS A 247 -17.00 8.41 4.03
N ASN A 248 -17.84 9.27 3.44
CA ASN A 248 -17.56 10.71 3.25
C ASN A 248 -16.17 10.98 2.61
N ALA A 249 -15.63 9.99 1.89
CA ALA A 249 -14.34 10.09 1.23
C ALA A 249 -14.49 10.87 -0.08
N GLN A 250 -13.65 11.86 -0.31
CA GLN A 250 -13.51 12.43 -1.64
C GLN A 250 -12.96 11.34 -2.59
N SER A 251 -13.74 11.01 -3.63
CA SER A 251 -13.40 9.91 -4.51
C SER A 251 -13.40 10.33 -5.97
N TRP A 252 -12.38 9.92 -6.70
CA TRP A 252 -12.18 10.21 -8.10
C TRP A 252 -12.22 8.91 -8.89
N PHE A 253 -13.11 8.85 -9.84
CA PHE A 253 -13.25 7.73 -10.76
C PHE A 253 -12.89 8.21 -12.16
N THR A 254 -12.08 7.43 -12.88
CA THR A 254 -11.84 7.65 -14.29
C THR A 254 -12.40 6.51 -15.13
N SER A 255 -12.77 6.81 -16.36
CA SER A 255 -13.17 5.82 -17.36
C SER A 255 -13.04 6.43 -18.74
N THR A 256 -12.69 5.61 -19.73
CA THR A 256 -12.74 5.97 -21.16
C THR A 256 -14.13 5.80 -21.75
N SER A 257 -15.00 5.00 -21.12
CA SER A 257 -16.36 4.72 -21.57
C SER A 257 -17.36 5.69 -20.90
N LYS A 258 -18.15 6.38 -21.73
CA LYS A 258 -19.28 7.19 -21.26
C LYS A 258 -20.34 6.33 -20.56
N ASP A 259 -20.49 5.09 -20.97
CA ASP A 259 -21.48 4.15 -20.42
C ASP A 259 -21.16 3.69 -19.01
N ALA A 260 -19.90 3.78 -18.60
CA ALA A 260 -19.48 3.43 -17.25
C ALA A 260 -20.19 4.28 -16.17
N PHE A 261 -20.67 5.47 -16.54
CA PHE A 261 -21.35 6.43 -15.67
C PHE A 261 -22.84 6.66 -16.00
N LEU A 262 -23.47 5.84 -16.84
CA LEU A 262 -24.88 6.04 -17.23
C LEU A 262 -25.86 5.92 -16.06
N GLU A 263 -25.54 5.11 -15.09
CA GLU A 263 -26.41 4.80 -13.94
C GLU A 263 -25.70 5.09 -12.62
N TYR A 264 -25.09 6.27 -12.52
CA TYR A 264 -24.49 6.71 -11.28
C TYR A 264 -25.50 7.45 -10.37
N PRO A 265 -25.33 7.39 -9.05
CA PRO A 265 -26.16 8.18 -8.13
C PRO A 265 -26.05 9.68 -8.38
N SER A 266 -27.15 10.40 -8.13
CA SER A 266 -27.27 11.85 -8.37
C SER A 266 -26.28 12.74 -7.57
N PHE A 267 -25.60 12.16 -6.60
CA PHE A 267 -24.59 12.86 -5.78
C PHE A 267 -23.17 12.81 -6.38
N ILE A 268 -22.99 12.26 -7.58
CA ILE A 268 -21.69 12.23 -8.27
C ILE A 268 -21.61 13.35 -9.29
N ASP A 269 -20.58 14.18 -9.18
CA ASP A 269 -20.26 15.19 -10.18
C ASP A 269 -19.52 14.56 -11.36
N LYS A 270 -19.96 14.86 -12.57
CA LYS A 270 -19.36 14.35 -13.80
C LYS A 270 -18.53 15.43 -14.49
N ILE A 271 -17.28 15.09 -14.78
CA ILE A 271 -16.36 15.94 -15.52
C ILE A 271 -16.03 15.30 -16.87
N ASN A 272 -16.46 15.95 -17.97
CA ASN A 272 -16.11 15.52 -19.32
C ASN A 272 -14.85 16.25 -19.80
N LEU A 273 -13.74 15.52 -19.93
CA LEU A 273 -12.47 16.11 -20.33
C LEU A 273 -12.46 16.57 -21.80
N GLU A 274 -13.27 15.99 -22.69
CA GLU A 274 -13.41 16.43 -24.08
C GLU A 274 -14.04 17.82 -24.16
N GLU A 275 -15.15 18.03 -23.43
CA GLU A 275 -15.81 19.33 -23.35
C GLU A 275 -14.91 20.42 -22.75
N ILE A 276 -14.09 20.06 -21.75
CA ILE A 276 -13.10 20.98 -21.19
C ILE A 276 -12.03 21.35 -22.23
N LYS A 277 -11.54 20.38 -23.02
CA LYS A 277 -10.56 20.64 -24.08
C LYS A 277 -11.14 21.57 -25.17
N GLU A 278 -12.38 21.35 -25.59
CA GLU A 278 -13.06 22.18 -26.55
C GLU A 278 -13.25 23.61 -26.04
N ASN A 279 -13.74 23.76 -24.81
CA ASN A 279 -13.87 25.06 -24.17
C ASN A 279 -12.56 25.81 -23.98
N LEU A 280 -11.48 25.11 -23.58
CA LEU A 280 -10.14 25.69 -23.47
C LEU A 280 -9.54 26.06 -24.82
N SER A 281 -9.86 25.34 -25.89
CA SER A 281 -9.42 25.68 -27.24
C SER A 281 -10.17 26.89 -27.82
N ALA A 282 -11.44 27.07 -27.45
CA ALA A 282 -12.27 28.22 -27.81
C ALA A 282 -11.86 29.51 -27.07
N MET A 283 -11.25 29.42 -25.87
CA MET A 283 -10.84 30.59 -25.07
C MET A 283 -9.54 31.29 -25.57
N GLY A 284 -8.90 30.84 -26.65
CA GLY A 284 -7.79 31.51 -27.33
C GLY A 284 -6.42 31.38 -26.62
N PRO A 285 -5.37 32.01 -27.17
CA PRO A 285 -3.96 31.72 -26.81
C PRO A 285 -3.55 32.16 -25.39
N LYS A 286 -4.27 33.01 -24.71
CA LYS A 286 -3.93 33.45 -23.34
C LYS A 286 -3.97 32.32 -22.30
N PHE A 287 -4.74 31.27 -22.52
CA PHE A 287 -4.81 30.08 -21.62
C PHE A 287 -3.77 28.99 -21.96
N ARG A 288 -3.10 29.08 -23.12
CA ARG A 288 -2.03 28.12 -23.49
C ARG A 288 -0.74 28.28 -22.67
N SER A 289 -0.52 29.45 -22.06
CA SER A 289 0.66 29.71 -21.22
C SER A 289 0.64 28.98 -19.86
N TYR A 290 -0.53 28.57 -19.37
CA TYR A 290 -0.62 27.74 -18.15
C TYR A 290 -0.24 26.27 -18.36
N LYS A 291 -0.21 25.76 -19.61
CA LYS A 291 0.23 24.38 -19.92
C LYS A 291 1.73 24.18 -19.86
N ALA A 292 2.55 25.22 -19.93
CA ALA A 292 4.02 25.11 -19.93
C ALA A 292 4.64 24.89 -18.54
N GLY A 293 3.85 24.95 -17.47
CA GLY A 293 4.31 24.74 -16.09
C GLY A 293 3.99 23.36 -15.50
N LEU A 294 3.37 22.45 -16.27
CA LEU A 294 2.95 21.11 -15.83
C LEU A 294 3.73 19.96 -16.50
N ASN A 295 4.94 20.23 -16.98
CA ASN A 295 5.89 19.21 -17.42
C ASN A 295 6.90 18.86 -16.33
#